data_119758b18d7c2bd222e31240480aebf9
#
_entry.id   119758b18d7c2bd222e31240480aebf9
#
_cell.length_a   1.000
_cell.length_b   1.000
_cell.length_c   1.000
_cell.angle_alpha   90.00
_cell.angle_beta   90.00
_cell.angle_gamma   90.00
#
_symmetry.space_group_name_H-M   'P 1'
#
loop_
_entity.id
_entity.type
_entity.pdbx_description
1 polymer ?
#
loop_
_entity_poly.entity_id
_entity_poly.type
_entity_poly.pdbx_seq_one_letter_code
_entity_poly.pdbx_strand_id
1 'polypeptide(L)'
;FQNICVVGDDAQSIYAFRGANINNILNFQKDYDDVAMYRLEQNYRSTKTIVNAANSIINHNKTKIDKIVWTSNAEGSQIQLNRLATDAEEGRHVASSIFEFKMQEQLKNADFTILYRTNAQSRAMEDALRKRDIPYRIYGGLSFYQRKEIKDVLAYLRLIVNPKDEESLKRVINYPARGIGQTTVDKLVVNAKQHGLSLFD
;
A
#
# COMPACT_ATOMS: atom_id res chain seq x y z
N PHE A 1 35.61 1.36 -21.47
CA PHE A 1 35.23 2.73 -21.06
C PHE A 1 34.52 2.65 -19.72
N GLN A 2 35.12 3.22 -18.66
CA GLN A 2 34.54 3.25 -17.31
C GLN A 2 33.71 4.53 -17.09
N ASN A 3 32.76 4.78 -17.97
CA ASN A 3 31.87 5.92 -17.81
C ASN A 3 30.54 5.46 -17.19
N ILE A 4 30.55 5.33 -15.86
CA ILE A 4 29.40 4.81 -15.07
C ILE A 4 28.95 5.94 -14.16
N CYS A 5 27.64 6.21 -14.13
CA CYS A 5 26.99 7.09 -13.15
C CYS A 5 25.96 6.28 -12.34
N VAL A 6 26.06 6.34 -11.03
CA VAL A 6 25.14 5.69 -10.10
C VAL A 6 24.45 6.75 -9.26
N VAL A 7 23.14 6.65 -9.16
CA VAL A 7 22.32 7.55 -8.33
C VAL A 7 21.55 6.71 -7.31
N GLY A 8 21.53 7.12 -6.05
CA GLY A 8 20.83 6.43 -5.00
C GLY A 8 20.67 7.27 -3.74
N ASP A 9 19.94 6.74 -2.78
CA ASP A 9 19.73 7.34 -1.48
C ASP A 9 19.88 6.26 -0.39
N ASP A 10 20.95 6.33 0.37
CA ASP A 10 21.28 5.42 1.45
C ASP A 10 20.21 5.42 2.54
N ALA A 11 19.58 6.55 2.81
CA ALA A 11 18.52 6.70 3.80
C ALA A 11 17.21 6.00 3.41
N GLN A 12 17.00 5.73 2.11
CA GLN A 12 15.82 5.05 1.58
C GLN A 12 16.03 3.55 1.29
N SER A 13 17.13 2.96 1.74
CA SER A 13 17.40 1.53 1.59
C SER A 13 16.59 0.69 2.57
N ILE A 14 15.27 0.61 2.36
CA ILE A 14 14.31 -0.04 3.26
C ILE A 14 13.92 -1.47 2.86
N TYR A 15 14.52 -2.03 1.81
CA TYR A 15 14.21 -3.36 1.28
C TYR A 15 15.27 -4.43 1.61
N ALA A 16 16.04 -4.26 2.68
CA ALA A 16 17.05 -5.24 3.11
C ALA A 16 16.46 -6.64 3.31
N PHE A 17 15.23 -6.74 3.83
CA PHE A 17 14.49 -7.99 3.99
C PHE A 17 14.11 -8.69 2.68
N ARG A 18 14.27 -8.00 1.52
CA ARG A 18 14.11 -8.54 0.17
C ARG A 18 15.44 -8.71 -0.58
N GLY A 19 16.56 -8.66 0.15
CA GLY A 19 17.90 -8.81 -0.42
C GLY A 19 18.54 -7.52 -0.96
N ALA A 20 17.94 -6.36 -0.76
CA ALA A 20 18.58 -5.10 -1.09
C ALA A 20 19.79 -4.86 -0.17
N ASN A 21 20.93 -4.52 -0.76
CA ASN A 21 22.17 -4.31 -0.03
C ASN A 21 22.61 -2.84 -0.16
N ILE A 22 22.52 -2.10 0.95
CA ILE A 22 22.98 -0.72 1.05
C ILE A 22 24.48 -0.57 0.75
N ASN A 23 25.27 -1.60 0.98
CA ASN A 23 26.70 -1.57 0.73
C ASN A 23 27.05 -1.37 -0.75
N ASN A 24 26.14 -1.66 -1.67
CA ASN A 24 26.37 -1.42 -3.10
C ASN A 24 26.60 0.09 -3.38
N ILE A 25 25.91 0.98 -2.67
CA ILE A 25 26.13 2.42 -2.81
C ILE A 25 27.24 2.92 -1.91
N LEU A 26 27.35 2.38 -0.70
CA LEU A 26 28.35 2.83 0.28
C LEU A 26 29.78 2.43 -0.11
N ASN A 27 29.94 1.29 -0.77
CA ASN A 27 31.26 0.78 -1.19
C ASN A 27 31.63 1.19 -2.62
N PHE A 28 30.77 1.86 -3.35
CA PHE A 28 31.04 2.21 -4.75
C PHE A 28 32.37 2.97 -4.94
N GLN A 29 32.72 3.85 -4.00
CA GLN A 29 34.01 4.55 -4.01
C GLN A 29 35.23 3.63 -3.78
N LYS A 30 35.01 2.43 -3.22
CA LYS A 30 36.09 1.46 -3.01
C LYS A 30 36.24 0.51 -4.19
N ASP A 31 35.15 0.34 -4.96
CA ASP A 31 35.10 -0.60 -6.08
C ASP A 31 35.65 0.01 -7.39
N TYR A 32 35.76 1.32 -7.43
CA TYR A 32 36.24 2.06 -8.60
C TYR A 32 37.24 3.15 -8.19
N ASP A 33 38.30 3.30 -8.99
CA ASP A 33 39.23 4.42 -8.86
C ASP A 33 38.64 5.72 -9.44
N ASP A 34 39.06 6.86 -8.94
CA ASP A 34 38.68 8.19 -9.41
C ASP A 34 37.17 8.51 -9.38
N VAL A 35 36.46 8.01 -8.38
CA VAL A 35 35.04 8.30 -8.22
C VAL A 35 34.80 9.72 -7.73
N ALA A 36 34.05 10.49 -8.52
CA ALA A 36 33.53 11.78 -8.07
C ALA A 36 32.14 11.59 -7.40
N MET A 37 32.02 12.00 -6.14
CA MET A 37 30.76 11.96 -5.41
C MET A 37 30.13 13.35 -5.33
N TYR A 38 28.88 13.44 -5.78
CA TYR A 38 28.05 14.63 -5.68
C TYR A 38 26.88 14.35 -4.74
N ARG A 39 26.59 15.29 -3.82
CA ARG A 39 25.47 15.18 -2.88
C ARG A 39 24.36 16.11 -3.31
N LEU A 40 23.16 15.55 -3.48
CA LEU A 40 21.95 16.31 -3.77
C LEU A 40 21.24 16.60 -2.44
N GLU A 41 21.57 17.72 -1.81
CA GLU A 41 21.12 18.06 -0.46
C GLU A 41 19.87 18.93 -0.45
N GLN A 42 19.56 19.62 -1.55
CA GLN A 42 18.37 20.45 -1.61
C GLN A 42 17.10 19.64 -1.88
N ASN A 43 16.13 19.74 -0.97
CA ASN A 43 14.80 19.15 -1.10
C ASN A 43 13.82 20.21 -1.62
N TYR A 44 13.15 19.92 -2.70
CA TYR A 44 12.16 20.82 -3.33
C TYR A 44 10.69 20.41 -3.02
N ARG A 45 10.48 19.29 -2.36
CA ARG A 45 9.15 18.70 -2.13
C ARG A 45 8.52 19.17 -0.82
N SER A 46 9.30 19.13 0.24
CA SER A 46 8.78 19.20 1.62
C SER A 46 9.04 20.54 2.27
N THR A 47 8.27 20.89 3.28
CA THR A 47 8.47 22.05 4.13
C THR A 47 9.66 21.84 5.08
N LYS A 48 10.16 22.92 5.70
CA LYS A 48 11.30 22.85 6.63
C LYS A 48 11.02 21.94 7.82
N THR A 49 9.82 22.00 8.39
CA THR A 49 9.41 21.14 9.50
C THR A 49 9.58 19.65 9.17
N ILE A 50 9.16 19.23 7.98
CA ILE A 50 9.28 17.84 7.53
C ILE A 50 10.75 17.46 7.29
N VAL A 51 11.50 18.34 6.61
CA VAL A 51 12.92 18.09 6.32
C VAL A 51 13.75 17.99 7.60
N ASN A 52 13.51 18.87 8.57
CA ASN A 52 14.19 18.85 9.87
C ASN A 52 13.88 17.57 10.66
N ALA A 53 12.63 17.13 10.67
CA ALA A 53 12.22 15.88 11.31
C ALA A 53 12.88 14.66 10.64
N ALA A 54 12.94 14.62 9.30
CA ALA A 54 13.60 13.56 8.55
C ALA A 54 15.11 13.51 8.85
N ASN A 55 15.79 14.66 8.86
CA ASN A 55 17.21 14.74 9.25
C ASN A 55 17.44 14.22 10.67
N SER A 56 16.56 14.60 11.62
CA SER A 56 16.66 14.13 13.01
C SER A 56 16.57 12.61 13.11
N ILE A 57 15.66 11.98 12.38
CA ILE A 57 15.54 10.51 12.34
C ILE A 57 16.77 9.86 11.72
N ILE A 58 17.22 10.35 10.57
CA ILE A 58 18.36 9.78 9.83
C ILE A 58 19.67 9.94 10.60
N ASN A 59 19.80 10.95 11.45
CA ASN A 59 20.98 11.13 12.30
C ASN A 59 21.20 9.99 13.29
N HIS A 60 20.20 9.18 13.61
CA HIS A 60 20.35 7.98 14.42
C HIS A 60 20.96 6.79 13.67
N ASN A 61 21.03 6.83 12.34
CA ASN A 61 21.67 5.78 11.56
C ASN A 61 23.18 5.84 11.70
N LYS A 62 23.78 4.71 12.13
CA LYS A 62 25.23 4.58 12.32
C LYS A 62 26.01 4.52 11.00
N THR A 63 25.41 3.92 9.98
CA THR A 63 26.01 3.73 8.66
C THR A 63 25.24 4.53 7.65
N LYS A 64 25.78 5.64 7.21
CA LYS A 64 25.14 6.57 6.27
C LYS A 64 26.20 7.39 5.53
N ILE A 65 25.79 8.00 4.42
CA ILE A 65 26.57 9.05 3.76
C ILE A 65 26.26 10.36 4.48
N ASP A 66 27.29 11.05 4.98
CA ASP A 66 27.11 12.34 5.65
C ASP A 66 26.56 13.38 4.68
N LYS A 67 25.32 13.74 4.88
CA LYS A 67 24.61 14.79 4.15
C LYS A 67 23.60 15.47 5.05
N ILE A 68 23.36 16.76 4.83
CA ILE A 68 22.31 17.51 5.52
C ILE A 68 21.32 17.99 4.46
N VAL A 69 20.16 17.38 4.44
CA VAL A 69 19.10 17.78 3.51
C VAL A 69 18.49 19.09 4.00
N TRP A 70 18.38 20.06 3.11
CA TRP A 70 17.79 21.36 3.39
C TRP A 70 16.73 21.75 2.34
N THR A 71 15.88 22.73 2.64
CA THR A 71 14.89 23.25 1.70
C THR A 71 14.75 24.76 1.82
N SER A 72 14.44 25.40 0.69
CA SER A 72 14.04 26.81 0.63
C SER A 72 12.53 27.02 0.82
N ASN A 73 11.74 25.94 0.90
CA ASN A 73 10.31 26.02 1.11
C ASN A 73 9.96 26.64 2.47
N ALA A 74 8.71 27.05 2.64
CA ALA A 74 8.19 27.61 3.88
C ALA A 74 8.33 26.62 5.06
N GLU A 75 8.18 27.13 6.28
CA GLU A 75 8.24 26.33 7.51
C GLU A 75 7.22 25.20 7.50
N GLY A 76 5.99 25.49 7.10
CA GLY A 76 4.87 24.56 7.07
C GLY A 76 4.26 24.31 8.45
N SER A 77 3.23 23.44 8.48
CA SER A 77 2.54 23.08 9.71
C SER A 77 3.39 22.16 10.59
N GLN A 78 3.12 22.15 11.88
CA GLN A 78 3.75 21.24 12.82
C GLN A 78 3.30 19.79 12.59
N ILE A 79 4.20 18.85 12.82
CA ILE A 79 3.89 17.42 12.80
C ILE A 79 3.06 17.09 14.05
N GLN A 80 1.92 16.43 13.84
CA GLN A 80 1.06 15.97 14.93
C GLN A 80 1.29 14.49 15.18
N LEU A 81 1.43 14.11 16.44
CA LEU A 81 1.50 12.73 16.90
C LEU A 81 0.24 12.39 17.69
N ASN A 82 -0.59 11.50 17.18
CA ASN A 82 -1.79 11.04 17.82
C ASN A 82 -1.66 9.57 18.21
N ARG A 83 -1.90 9.24 19.48
CA ARG A 83 -1.90 7.87 20.00
C ARG A 83 -3.35 7.45 20.23
N LEU A 84 -3.77 6.38 19.57
CA LEU A 84 -5.13 5.85 19.61
C LEU A 84 -5.11 4.42 20.16
N ALA A 85 -6.24 3.96 20.71
CA ALA A 85 -6.28 2.68 21.41
C ALA A 85 -6.49 1.49 20.45
N THR A 86 -7.14 1.72 19.31
CA THR A 86 -7.49 0.67 18.34
C THR A 86 -7.28 1.13 16.91
N ASP A 87 -7.10 0.16 15.99
CA ASP A 87 -7.02 0.39 14.55
C ASP A 87 -8.29 1.05 13.98
N ALA A 88 -9.45 0.70 14.53
CA ALA A 88 -10.72 1.31 14.15
C ALA A 88 -10.81 2.79 14.56
N GLU A 89 -10.22 3.16 15.70
CA GLU A 89 -10.12 4.56 16.11
C GLU A 89 -9.11 5.31 15.25
N GLU A 90 -7.99 4.68 14.91
CA GLU A 90 -7.00 5.24 13.99
C GLU A 90 -7.62 5.53 12.63
N GLY A 91 -8.33 4.58 12.04
CA GLY A 91 -9.04 4.79 10.78
C GLY A 91 -10.06 5.93 10.86
N ARG A 92 -10.86 5.99 11.94
CA ARG A 92 -11.84 7.08 12.14
C ARG A 92 -11.17 8.44 12.28
N HIS A 93 -10.09 8.52 13.06
CA HIS A 93 -9.34 9.76 13.26
C HIS A 93 -8.76 10.26 11.93
N VAL A 94 -8.09 9.40 11.18
CA VAL A 94 -7.52 9.75 9.87
C VAL A 94 -8.60 10.22 8.89
N ALA A 95 -9.71 9.48 8.77
CA ALA A 95 -10.79 9.86 7.86
C ALA A 95 -11.47 11.18 8.29
N SER A 96 -11.58 11.45 9.60
CA SER A 96 -12.09 12.71 10.12
C SER A 96 -11.16 13.86 9.80
N SER A 97 -9.87 13.70 10.07
CA SER A 97 -8.86 14.73 9.78
C SER A 97 -8.82 15.07 8.28
N ILE A 98 -8.88 14.08 7.40
CA ILE A 98 -8.95 14.32 5.95
C ILE A 98 -10.20 15.13 5.61
N PHE A 99 -11.36 14.78 6.15
CA PHE A 99 -12.60 15.50 5.91
C PHE A 99 -12.50 16.96 6.39
N GLU A 100 -12.00 17.18 7.59
CA GLU A 100 -11.85 18.52 8.19
C GLU A 100 -10.88 19.39 7.38
N PHE A 101 -9.67 18.90 7.09
CA PHE A 101 -8.69 19.64 6.28
C PHE A 101 -9.21 19.94 4.87
N LYS A 102 -9.88 18.96 4.26
CA LYS A 102 -10.48 19.16 2.94
C LYS A 102 -11.50 20.31 2.93
N MET A 103 -12.30 20.42 3.98
CA MET A 103 -13.31 21.48 4.08
C MET A 103 -12.69 22.83 4.44
N GLN A 104 -11.72 22.86 5.34
CA GLN A 104 -11.08 24.10 5.79
C GLN A 104 -10.17 24.71 4.72
N GLU A 105 -9.38 23.89 4.04
CA GLU A 105 -8.35 24.33 3.09
C GLU A 105 -8.78 24.17 1.63
N GLN A 106 -10.03 23.75 1.37
CA GLN A 106 -10.59 23.49 0.02
C GLN A 106 -9.74 22.50 -0.81
N LEU A 107 -9.14 21.49 -0.15
CA LEU A 107 -8.28 20.51 -0.77
C LEU A 107 -9.08 19.43 -1.52
N LYS A 108 -8.43 18.78 -2.47
CA LYS A 108 -8.98 17.63 -3.21
C LYS A 108 -8.55 16.32 -2.56
N ASN A 109 -9.26 15.23 -2.80
CA ASN A 109 -8.87 13.90 -2.30
C ASN A 109 -7.46 13.49 -2.76
N ALA A 110 -7.01 13.94 -3.93
CA ALA A 110 -5.68 13.67 -4.46
C ALA A 110 -4.53 14.35 -3.70
N ASP A 111 -4.85 15.35 -2.85
CA ASP A 111 -3.86 16.08 -2.06
C ASP A 111 -3.49 15.32 -0.77
N PHE A 112 -4.20 14.23 -0.46
CA PHE A 112 -3.98 13.40 0.73
C PHE A 112 -3.36 12.07 0.39
N THR A 113 -2.45 11.61 1.26
CA THR A 113 -1.86 10.28 1.18
C THR A 113 -1.82 9.66 2.57
N ILE A 114 -2.27 8.41 2.69
CA ILE A 114 -2.15 7.61 3.91
C ILE A 114 -1.06 6.58 3.68
N LEU A 115 -0.04 6.58 4.53
CA LEU A 115 1.04 5.61 4.51
C LEU A 115 0.92 4.68 5.72
N TYR A 116 1.08 3.38 5.51
CA TYR A 116 1.05 2.38 6.57
C TYR A 116 2.18 1.36 6.42
N ARG A 117 2.55 0.72 7.51
CA ARG A 117 3.69 -0.22 7.54
C ARG A 117 3.34 -1.58 6.94
N THR A 118 2.12 -2.05 7.17
CA THR A 118 1.66 -3.38 6.72
C THR A 118 0.32 -3.29 6.02
N ASN A 119 0.12 -4.17 5.04
CA ASN A 119 -1.16 -4.23 4.30
C ASN A 119 -2.38 -4.55 5.19
N ALA A 120 -2.17 -5.14 6.36
CA ALA A 120 -3.27 -5.43 7.29
C ALA A 120 -3.93 -4.14 7.82
N GLN A 121 -3.16 -3.07 7.97
CA GLN A 121 -3.65 -1.77 8.46
C GLN A 121 -4.60 -1.09 7.47
N SER A 122 -4.51 -1.43 6.16
CA SER A 122 -5.37 -0.81 5.14
C SER A 122 -6.86 -1.00 5.42
N ARG A 123 -7.26 -2.11 6.03
CA ARG A 123 -8.67 -2.44 6.28
C ARG A 123 -9.38 -1.38 7.11
N ALA A 124 -8.81 -1.01 8.24
CA ALA A 124 -9.40 -0.01 9.14
C ALA A 124 -9.52 1.36 8.45
N MET A 125 -8.51 1.73 7.65
CA MET A 125 -8.51 2.95 6.85
C MET A 125 -9.60 2.91 5.76
N GLU A 126 -9.68 1.81 5.00
CA GLU A 126 -10.69 1.61 3.95
C GLU A 126 -12.12 1.68 4.51
N ASP A 127 -12.37 1.01 5.63
CA ASP A 127 -13.69 1.00 6.26
C ASP A 127 -14.09 2.41 6.77
N ALA A 128 -13.15 3.16 7.33
CA ALA A 128 -13.38 4.50 7.83
C ALA A 128 -13.61 5.52 6.70
N LEU A 129 -12.82 5.46 5.62
CA LEU A 129 -12.98 6.31 4.45
C LEU A 129 -14.31 6.04 3.75
N ARG A 130 -14.70 4.75 3.62
CA ARG A 130 -15.98 4.36 3.01
C ARG A 130 -17.18 4.86 3.82
N LYS A 131 -17.12 4.79 5.15
CA LYS A 131 -18.19 5.30 6.03
C LYS A 131 -18.40 6.82 5.91
N ARG A 132 -17.42 7.54 5.40
CA ARG A 132 -17.47 8.98 5.16
C ARG A 132 -17.62 9.36 3.68
N ASP A 133 -17.86 8.38 2.81
CA ASP A 133 -17.96 8.57 1.37
C ASP A 133 -16.74 9.29 0.77
N ILE A 134 -15.53 9.03 1.31
CA ILE A 134 -14.27 9.56 0.80
C ILE A 134 -13.70 8.57 -0.20
N PRO A 135 -13.71 8.87 -1.52
CA PRO A 135 -13.08 8.00 -2.52
C PRO A 135 -11.58 7.88 -2.29
N TYR A 136 -11.06 6.67 -2.41
CA TYR A 136 -9.64 6.38 -2.25
C TYR A 136 -9.13 5.39 -3.30
N ARG A 137 -7.80 5.32 -3.46
CA ARG A 137 -7.12 4.33 -4.29
C ARG A 137 -5.96 3.71 -3.50
N ILE A 138 -5.84 2.38 -3.56
CA ILE A 138 -4.71 1.66 -2.96
C ILE A 138 -3.63 1.45 -4.01
N TYR A 139 -2.39 1.77 -3.65
CA TYR A 139 -1.22 1.53 -4.47
C TYR A 139 -0.34 0.45 -3.82
N GLY A 140 0.21 -0.45 -4.65
CA GLY A 140 1.16 -1.47 -4.20
C GLY A 140 0.55 -2.67 -3.47
N GLY A 141 -0.77 -2.80 -3.46
CA GLY A 141 -1.47 -3.93 -2.85
C GLY A 141 -2.87 -4.12 -3.39
N LEU A 142 -3.46 -5.28 -3.12
CA LEU A 142 -4.88 -5.52 -3.32
C LEU A 142 -5.65 -4.99 -2.10
N SER A 143 -6.77 -4.32 -2.32
CA SER A 143 -7.72 -4.02 -1.27
C SER A 143 -8.06 -5.29 -0.49
N PHE A 144 -8.35 -5.16 0.81
CA PHE A 144 -8.75 -6.30 1.64
C PHE A 144 -9.83 -7.15 0.97
N TYR A 145 -10.87 -6.51 0.42
CA TYR A 145 -11.97 -7.20 -0.25
C TYR A 145 -11.63 -7.76 -1.64
N GLN A 146 -10.49 -7.39 -2.21
CA GLN A 146 -10.01 -7.93 -3.49
C GLN A 146 -9.13 -9.17 -3.32
N ARG A 147 -8.70 -9.48 -2.10
CA ARG A 147 -7.90 -10.67 -1.81
C ARG A 147 -8.67 -11.94 -2.14
N LYS A 148 -7.95 -12.91 -2.70
CA LYS A 148 -8.55 -14.19 -3.14
C LYS A 148 -9.29 -14.87 -1.99
N GLU A 149 -8.66 -14.98 -0.84
CA GLU A 149 -9.19 -15.64 0.35
C GLU A 149 -10.51 -15.02 0.81
N ILE A 150 -10.57 -13.69 0.80
CA ILE A 150 -11.77 -12.95 1.21
C ILE A 150 -12.90 -13.15 0.19
N LYS A 151 -12.58 -13.10 -1.10
CA LYS A 151 -13.57 -13.37 -2.16
C LYS A 151 -14.11 -14.79 -2.09
N ASP A 152 -13.26 -15.77 -1.73
CA ASP A 152 -13.67 -17.17 -1.62
C ASP A 152 -14.62 -17.36 -0.42
N VAL A 153 -14.32 -16.78 0.75
CA VAL A 153 -15.21 -16.79 1.91
C VAL A 153 -16.53 -16.09 1.61
N LEU A 154 -16.48 -14.91 0.98
CA LEU A 154 -17.69 -14.18 0.59
C LEU A 154 -18.56 -14.96 -0.39
N ALA A 155 -17.96 -15.71 -1.31
CA ALA A 155 -18.71 -16.55 -2.25
C ALA A 155 -19.46 -17.67 -1.53
N TYR A 156 -18.85 -18.31 -0.52
CA TYR A 156 -19.56 -19.28 0.34
C TYR A 156 -20.73 -18.62 1.07
N LEU A 157 -20.51 -17.47 1.69
CA LEU A 157 -21.58 -16.76 2.41
C LEU A 157 -22.74 -16.35 1.49
N ARG A 158 -22.42 -15.91 0.27
CA ARG A 158 -23.44 -15.57 -0.74
C ARG A 158 -24.27 -16.77 -1.15
N LEU A 159 -23.66 -17.95 -1.31
CA LEU A 159 -24.39 -19.18 -1.63
C LEU A 159 -25.32 -19.61 -0.51
N ILE A 160 -24.99 -19.36 0.75
CA ILE A 160 -25.89 -19.63 1.89
C ILE A 160 -27.15 -18.77 1.77
N VAL A 161 -27.01 -17.52 1.38
CA VAL A 161 -28.12 -16.56 1.24
C VAL A 161 -28.88 -16.77 -0.08
N ASN A 162 -28.15 -17.03 -1.16
CA ASN A 162 -28.70 -17.24 -2.49
C ASN A 162 -28.02 -18.43 -3.19
N PRO A 163 -28.57 -19.65 -3.09
CA PRO A 163 -28.04 -20.83 -3.76
C PRO A 163 -27.97 -20.72 -5.30
N LYS A 164 -28.74 -19.81 -5.90
CA LYS A 164 -28.76 -19.58 -7.35
C LYS A 164 -27.68 -18.62 -7.85
N ASP A 165 -26.75 -18.16 -6.97
CA ASP A 165 -25.60 -17.35 -7.38
C ASP A 165 -24.55 -18.24 -8.06
N GLU A 166 -24.71 -18.40 -9.36
CA GLU A 166 -23.82 -19.24 -10.18
C GLU A 166 -22.37 -18.75 -10.20
N GLU A 167 -22.13 -17.43 -10.11
CA GLU A 167 -20.78 -16.90 -10.09
C GLU A 167 -20.04 -17.31 -8.82
N SER A 168 -20.71 -17.18 -7.68
CA SER A 168 -20.18 -17.63 -6.39
C SER A 168 -19.98 -19.14 -6.36
N LEU A 169 -20.90 -19.92 -6.95
CA LEU A 169 -20.77 -21.38 -7.02
C LEU A 169 -19.56 -21.79 -7.88
N LYS A 170 -19.41 -21.26 -9.09
CA LYS A 170 -18.28 -21.54 -9.98
C LYS A 170 -16.94 -21.18 -9.32
N ARG A 171 -16.93 -20.16 -8.48
CA ARG A 171 -15.75 -19.74 -7.76
C ARG A 171 -15.31 -20.77 -6.71
N VAL A 172 -16.22 -21.39 -5.97
CA VAL A 172 -15.90 -22.19 -4.80
C VAL A 172 -16.17 -23.71 -4.98
N ILE A 173 -16.76 -24.13 -6.07
CA ILE A 173 -17.15 -25.54 -6.31
C ILE A 173 -15.96 -26.50 -6.16
N ASN A 174 -14.76 -26.07 -6.53
CA ASN A 174 -13.52 -26.86 -6.39
C ASN A 174 -12.54 -26.23 -5.37
N TYR A 175 -13.02 -25.43 -4.42
CA TYR A 175 -12.20 -24.82 -3.38
C TYR A 175 -12.85 -25.01 -1.99
N PRO A 176 -12.24 -25.80 -1.06
CA PRO A 176 -11.01 -26.58 -1.23
C PRO A 176 -11.14 -27.64 -2.34
N ALA A 177 -10.00 -28.17 -2.82
CA ALA A 177 -9.96 -29.09 -3.95
C ALA A 177 -10.88 -30.32 -3.73
N ARG A 178 -11.83 -30.55 -4.66
CA ARG A 178 -12.81 -31.65 -4.63
C ARG A 178 -12.75 -32.52 -5.88
N GLY A 179 -11.70 -32.35 -6.70
CA GLY A 179 -11.57 -33.10 -7.96
C GLY A 179 -12.49 -32.61 -9.08
N ILE A 180 -13.12 -31.43 -8.93
CA ILE A 180 -14.00 -30.86 -9.94
C ILE A 180 -13.19 -29.90 -10.82
N GLY A 181 -12.78 -30.39 -12.00
CA GLY A 181 -12.06 -29.58 -12.98
C GLY A 181 -12.96 -28.69 -13.82
N GLN A 182 -12.37 -27.78 -14.59
CA GLN A 182 -13.09 -26.84 -15.45
C GLN A 182 -14.01 -27.56 -16.45
N THR A 183 -13.56 -28.66 -17.05
CA THR A 183 -14.36 -29.46 -17.98
C THR A 183 -15.64 -30.01 -17.34
N THR A 184 -15.59 -30.36 -16.05
CA THR A 184 -16.79 -30.81 -15.31
C THR A 184 -17.74 -29.64 -15.08
N VAL A 185 -17.22 -28.50 -14.70
CA VAL A 185 -18.03 -27.27 -14.51
C VAL A 185 -18.71 -26.89 -15.81
N ASP A 186 -18.01 -26.93 -16.95
CA ASP A 186 -18.56 -26.60 -18.26
C ASP A 186 -19.73 -27.56 -18.65
N LYS A 187 -19.55 -28.88 -18.37
CA LYS A 187 -20.62 -29.85 -18.57
C LYS A 187 -21.84 -29.60 -17.69
N LEU A 188 -21.62 -29.22 -16.43
CA LEU A 188 -22.72 -28.85 -15.51
C LEU A 188 -23.49 -27.63 -16.01
N VAL A 189 -22.78 -26.60 -16.49
CA VAL A 189 -23.42 -25.39 -17.05
C VAL A 189 -24.28 -25.71 -18.25
N VAL A 190 -23.80 -26.56 -19.17
CA VAL A 190 -24.57 -26.95 -20.35
C VAL A 190 -25.81 -27.74 -19.96
N ASN A 191 -25.66 -28.70 -19.04
CA ASN A 191 -26.77 -29.57 -18.58
C ASN A 191 -27.83 -28.76 -17.84
N ALA A 192 -27.43 -27.89 -16.90
CA ALA A 192 -28.35 -27.02 -16.19
C ALA A 192 -29.20 -26.15 -17.15
N LYS A 193 -28.56 -25.55 -18.16
CA LYS A 193 -29.26 -24.77 -19.19
C LYS A 193 -30.26 -25.60 -20.01
N GLN A 194 -29.90 -26.83 -20.38
CA GLN A 194 -30.78 -27.71 -21.15
C GLN A 194 -32.04 -28.10 -20.38
N HIS A 195 -31.96 -28.21 -19.05
CA HIS A 195 -33.08 -28.62 -18.20
C HIS A 195 -33.78 -27.47 -17.50
N GLY A 196 -33.35 -26.22 -17.74
CA GLY A 196 -33.92 -25.01 -17.10
C GLY A 196 -33.70 -24.96 -15.59
N LEU A 197 -32.63 -25.62 -15.09
CA LEU A 197 -32.24 -25.69 -13.69
C LEU A 197 -31.16 -24.67 -13.38
N SER A 198 -31.01 -24.31 -12.10
CA SER A 198 -29.83 -23.59 -11.69
C SER A 198 -28.62 -24.54 -11.58
N LEU A 199 -27.42 -24.00 -11.56
CA LEU A 199 -26.19 -24.81 -11.48
C LEU A 199 -26.08 -25.55 -10.13
N PHE A 200 -26.83 -25.12 -9.11
CA PHE A 200 -26.83 -25.69 -7.76
C PHE A 200 -27.86 -26.83 -7.62
N ASP A 201 -28.93 -26.85 -8.41
CA ASP A 201 -29.93 -27.90 -8.45
C ASP A 201 -29.41 -29.16 -9.16
#